data_22d1e3418e1d5d03bde8f279447b95cc
#
_entry.id   22d1e3418e1d5d03bde8f279447b95cc
#
_cell.length_a   1.000
_cell.length_b   1.000
_cell.length_c   1.000
_cell.angle_alpha   90.00
_cell.angle_beta   90.00
_cell.angle_gamma   90.00
#
_symmetry.space_group_name_H-M   'P 1'
#
loop_
_entity.id
_entity.type
_entity.pdbx_description
1 polymer ?
#
loop_
_entity_poly.entity_id
_entity_poly.type
_entity_poly.pdbx_seq_one_letter_code
_entity_poly.pdbx_strand_id
1 'polypeptide(L)'
;MDTDFAHAKSYRRYLLIECALSENTARAYLGDIAAFFDYLSNVRFPAGHPVPDVNDITTEDIIDYLSSISGQSKRTQARVVSSLHSYFAWLCAEGLCKENPSDAVKAPKLGTYLPAVLSVEEVERLIDAAGISETSGVRDRAILETIYGLGLRVSETVSLKISSIFFEDGYVSVIGKGNKQRIVPLGDLAAEALQDYLAVRPRAAERNSDDIVFLNRFGKGMSRVAVFKLLKSCAVKAGITKEISPHTLRHSFATHLIENGADLRAVQEMLGHESILTTEIYTHIDSSTWQRHILEHHPLGG
;
A
#
# COMPACT_ATOMS: atom_id res chain seq x y z
N MET A 1 -14.27 -12.70 -9.77
CA MET A 1 -14.98 -11.87 -10.74
C MET A 1 -14.44 -12.26 -12.09
N ASP A 2 -15.24 -12.93 -12.91
CA ASP A 2 -14.91 -13.13 -14.30
C ASP A 2 -15.01 -11.75 -14.96
N THR A 3 -13.87 -11.19 -15.33
CA THR A 3 -13.77 -9.95 -16.09
C THR A 3 -13.99 -10.35 -17.56
N ASP A 4 -15.24 -10.30 -18.00
CA ASP A 4 -15.63 -10.73 -19.35
C ASP A 4 -15.63 -9.51 -20.28
N PHE A 5 -14.46 -9.20 -20.84
CA PHE A 5 -14.28 -8.24 -21.91
C PHE A 5 -13.31 -8.82 -22.97
N ALA A 6 -13.28 -8.22 -24.16
CA ALA A 6 -12.46 -8.69 -25.26
C ALA A 6 -10.99 -8.90 -24.84
N HIS A 7 -10.46 -10.09 -25.09
CA HIS A 7 -9.06 -10.45 -24.82
C HIS A 7 -8.57 -10.33 -23.36
N ALA A 8 -9.47 -10.27 -22.36
CA ALA A 8 -9.12 -10.07 -20.93
C ALA A 8 -8.05 -11.02 -20.40
N LYS A 9 -8.12 -12.31 -20.75
CA LYS A 9 -7.15 -13.34 -20.29
C LYS A 9 -5.76 -13.12 -20.90
N SER A 10 -5.68 -12.76 -22.18
CA SER A 10 -4.43 -12.49 -22.88
C SER A 10 -3.79 -11.20 -22.35
N TYR A 11 -4.58 -10.14 -22.17
CA TYR A 11 -4.12 -8.89 -21.60
C TYR A 11 -3.63 -9.05 -20.15
N ARG A 12 -4.33 -9.85 -19.32
CA ARG A 12 -3.84 -10.16 -17.97
C ARG A 12 -2.46 -10.80 -18.00
N ARG A 13 -2.23 -11.75 -18.93
CA ARG A 13 -0.92 -12.40 -19.08
C ARG A 13 0.15 -11.40 -19.52
N TYR A 14 -0.14 -10.53 -20.46
CA TYR A 14 0.75 -9.44 -20.87
C TYR A 14 1.15 -8.56 -19.69
N LEU A 15 0.17 -8.09 -18.89
CA LEU A 15 0.45 -7.24 -17.71
C LEU A 15 1.37 -7.93 -16.69
N LEU A 16 1.15 -9.22 -16.44
CA LEU A 16 1.90 -9.95 -15.40
C LEU A 16 3.28 -10.42 -15.88
N ILE A 17 3.38 -10.87 -17.13
CA ILE A 17 4.61 -11.53 -17.64
C ILE A 17 5.48 -10.51 -18.36
N GLU A 18 4.95 -9.76 -19.31
CA GLU A 18 5.76 -8.86 -20.13
C GLU A 18 5.99 -7.50 -19.43
N CYS A 19 4.94 -6.93 -18.82
CA CYS A 19 5.07 -5.69 -18.07
C CYS A 19 5.55 -5.90 -16.63
N ALA A 20 5.67 -7.14 -16.13
CA ALA A 20 6.06 -7.49 -14.77
C ALA A 20 5.28 -6.73 -13.67
N LEU A 21 4.01 -6.39 -13.93
CA LEU A 21 3.19 -5.67 -12.97
C LEU A 21 2.76 -6.58 -11.82
N SER A 22 2.53 -5.96 -10.66
CA SER A 22 2.00 -6.69 -9.51
C SER A 22 0.57 -7.19 -9.79
N GLU A 23 0.20 -8.32 -9.20
CA GLU A 23 -1.16 -8.87 -9.27
C GLU A 23 -2.24 -7.84 -8.88
N ASN A 24 -1.96 -6.98 -7.89
CA ASN A 24 -2.88 -5.93 -7.47
C ASN A 24 -3.04 -4.84 -8.55
N THR A 25 -1.95 -4.46 -9.23
CA THR A 25 -1.98 -3.49 -10.31
C THR A 25 -2.74 -4.06 -11.51
N ALA A 26 -2.41 -5.30 -11.91
CA ALA A 26 -3.10 -5.99 -13.00
C ALA A 26 -4.60 -6.12 -12.72
N ARG A 27 -4.99 -6.48 -11.48
CA ARG A 27 -6.40 -6.56 -11.07
C ARG A 27 -7.10 -5.20 -11.13
N ALA A 28 -6.43 -4.12 -10.74
CA ALA A 28 -6.99 -2.77 -10.81
C ALA A 28 -7.23 -2.37 -12.28
N TYR A 29 -6.27 -2.62 -13.16
CA TYR A 29 -6.39 -2.33 -14.60
C TYR A 29 -7.53 -3.14 -15.24
N LEU A 30 -7.56 -4.45 -15.01
CA LEU A 30 -8.63 -5.30 -15.51
C LEU A 30 -10.02 -4.87 -15.01
N GLY A 31 -10.12 -4.45 -13.74
CA GLY A 31 -11.36 -3.94 -13.18
C GLY A 31 -11.83 -2.63 -13.82
N ASP A 32 -10.90 -1.72 -14.12
CA ASP A 32 -11.21 -0.47 -14.83
C ASP A 32 -11.73 -0.71 -16.24
N ILE A 33 -11.08 -1.63 -16.98
CA ILE A 33 -11.45 -1.98 -18.34
C ILE A 33 -12.80 -2.70 -18.34
N ALA A 34 -13.02 -3.65 -17.42
CA ALA A 34 -14.31 -4.31 -17.29
C ALA A 34 -15.45 -3.31 -17.03
N ALA A 35 -15.24 -2.34 -16.13
CA ALA A 35 -16.23 -1.30 -15.86
C ALA A 35 -16.52 -0.41 -17.09
N PHE A 36 -15.51 -0.16 -17.93
CA PHE A 36 -15.71 0.55 -19.19
C PHE A 36 -16.55 -0.27 -20.19
N PHE A 37 -16.27 -1.56 -20.35
CA PHE A 37 -17.06 -2.43 -21.23
C PHE A 37 -18.49 -2.64 -20.71
N ASP A 38 -18.67 -2.71 -19.37
CA ASP A 38 -20.00 -2.73 -18.74
C ASP A 38 -20.78 -1.45 -19.04
N TYR A 39 -20.11 -0.30 -19.00
CA TYR A 39 -20.73 0.97 -19.39
C TYR A 39 -21.15 0.96 -20.88
N LEU A 40 -20.27 0.53 -21.77
CA LEU A 40 -20.60 0.44 -23.18
C LEU A 40 -21.84 -0.46 -23.41
N SER A 41 -21.87 -1.62 -22.79
CA SER A 41 -22.95 -2.60 -22.97
C SER A 41 -24.29 -2.17 -22.39
N ASN A 42 -24.28 -1.47 -21.24
CA ASN A 42 -25.50 -1.15 -20.51
C ASN A 42 -26.02 0.27 -20.77
N VAL A 43 -25.16 1.21 -21.13
CA VAL A 43 -25.52 2.62 -21.26
C VAL A 43 -25.44 3.10 -22.71
N ARG A 44 -24.34 2.80 -23.38
CA ARG A 44 -24.10 3.27 -24.76
C ARG A 44 -24.85 2.44 -25.81
N PHE A 45 -24.90 1.13 -25.61
CA PHE A 45 -25.56 0.17 -26.51
C PHE A 45 -26.57 -0.70 -25.74
N PRO A 46 -27.65 -0.12 -25.18
CA PRO A 46 -28.59 -0.88 -24.36
C PRO A 46 -29.41 -1.87 -25.17
N ALA A 47 -29.63 -3.05 -24.58
CA ALA A 47 -30.57 -4.10 -24.99
C ALA A 47 -30.46 -4.61 -26.45
N GLY A 48 -29.75 -5.72 -26.61
CA GLY A 48 -29.75 -6.52 -27.85
C GLY A 48 -28.61 -6.24 -28.82
N HIS A 49 -27.73 -5.29 -28.55
CA HIS A 49 -26.49 -5.14 -29.28
C HIS A 49 -25.39 -6.00 -28.67
N PRO A 50 -24.61 -6.74 -29.49
CA PRO A 50 -23.42 -7.42 -28.97
C PRO A 50 -22.44 -6.41 -28.39
N VAL A 51 -21.58 -6.86 -27.47
CA VAL A 51 -20.43 -6.06 -26.97
C VAL A 51 -19.71 -5.49 -28.19
N PRO A 52 -19.49 -4.17 -28.32
CA PRO A 52 -18.88 -3.57 -29.48
C PRO A 52 -17.52 -4.20 -29.75
N ASP A 53 -17.21 -4.44 -31.04
CA ASP A 53 -15.85 -4.82 -31.42
C ASP A 53 -14.87 -3.72 -30.95
N VAL A 54 -13.68 -4.11 -30.58
CA VAL A 54 -12.66 -3.16 -30.12
C VAL A 54 -12.32 -2.10 -31.17
N ASN A 55 -12.55 -2.38 -32.45
CA ASN A 55 -12.35 -1.46 -33.56
C ASN A 55 -13.50 -0.46 -33.76
N ASP A 56 -14.64 -0.67 -33.11
CA ASP A 56 -15.82 0.21 -33.17
C ASP A 56 -15.84 1.21 -32.00
N ILE A 57 -14.94 1.05 -31.04
CA ILE A 57 -14.83 1.93 -29.89
C ILE A 57 -14.12 3.22 -30.29
N THR A 58 -14.76 4.34 -30.00
CA THR A 58 -14.28 5.67 -30.37
C THR A 58 -13.69 6.43 -29.17
N THR A 59 -12.99 7.51 -29.45
CA THR A 59 -12.52 8.46 -28.42
C THR A 59 -13.70 9.07 -27.65
N GLU A 60 -14.82 9.36 -28.32
CA GLU A 60 -16.04 9.87 -27.72
C GLU A 60 -16.62 8.90 -26.69
N ASP A 61 -16.63 7.60 -26.97
CA ASP A 61 -17.10 6.59 -26.01
C ASP A 61 -16.28 6.60 -24.72
N ILE A 62 -14.97 6.81 -24.82
CA ILE A 62 -14.09 6.94 -23.64
C ILE A 62 -14.37 8.24 -22.89
N ILE A 63 -14.57 9.35 -23.60
CA ILE A 63 -14.88 10.65 -22.98
C ILE A 63 -16.24 10.60 -22.26
N ASP A 64 -17.25 9.99 -22.86
CA ASP A 64 -18.57 9.81 -22.27
C ASP A 64 -18.49 8.96 -21.00
N TYR A 65 -17.74 7.86 -21.07
CA TYR A 65 -17.48 7.04 -19.87
C TYR A 65 -16.79 7.84 -18.76
N LEU A 66 -15.74 8.58 -19.07
CA LEU A 66 -15.04 9.42 -18.07
C LEU A 66 -15.97 10.47 -17.49
N SER A 67 -16.87 11.03 -18.28
CA SER A 67 -17.90 11.95 -17.82
C SER A 67 -18.87 11.28 -16.86
N SER A 68 -19.25 10.03 -17.11
CA SER A 68 -20.15 9.26 -16.23
C SER A 68 -19.53 8.98 -14.85
N ILE A 69 -18.19 8.88 -14.76
CA ILE A 69 -17.45 8.69 -13.51
C ILE A 69 -16.86 9.98 -12.94
N SER A 70 -17.31 11.16 -13.40
CA SER A 70 -16.80 12.46 -12.94
C SER A 70 -16.93 12.71 -11.44
N GLY A 71 -17.87 12.05 -10.76
CA GLY A 71 -18.00 12.03 -9.30
C GLY A 71 -16.89 11.27 -8.54
N GLN A 72 -16.08 10.49 -9.22
CA GLN A 72 -14.94 9.79 -8.62
C GLN A 72 -13.72 10.71 -8.46
N SER A 73 -12.77 10.31 -7.58
CA SER A 73 -11.56 11.10 -7.37
C SER A 73 -10.75 11.27 -8.67
N LYS A 74 -10.09 12.42 -8.84
CA LYS A 74 -9.20 12.69 -9.99
C LYS A 74 -8.11 11.61 -10.15
N ARG A 75 -7.62 11.04 -9.04
CA ARG A 75 -6.65 9.94 -9.05
C ARG A 75 -7.25 8.67 -9.64
N THR A 76 -8.49 8.36 -9.31
CA THR A 76 -9.21 7.21 -9.89
C THR A 76 -9.43 7.41 -11.39
N GLN A 77 -9.91 8.58 -11.80
CA GLN A 77 -10.11 8.91 -13.22
C GLN A 77 -8.79 8.84 -14.00
N ALA A 78 -7.68 9.37 -13.46
CA ALA A 78 -6.37 9.28 -14.10
C ALA A 78 -5.88 7.83 -14.24
N ARG A 79 -6.14 6.97 -13.22
CA ARG A 79 -5.82 5.54 -13.31
C ARG A 79 -6.63 4.84 -14.39
N VAL A 80 -7.92 5.14 -14.49
CA VAL A 80 -8.81 4.61 -15.54
C VAL A 80 -8.29 4.98 -16.93
N VAL A 81 -7.92 6.24 -17.16
CA VAL A 81 -7.31 6.67 -18.43
C VAL A 81 -6.04 5.88 -18.71
N SER A 82 -5.16 5.71 -17.73
CA SER A 82 -3.92 4.92 -17.89
C SER A 82 -4.21 3.44 -18.18
N SER A 83 -5.24 2.86 -17.56
CA SER A 83 -5.65 1.47 -17.78
C SER A 83 -6.17 1.27 -19.21
N LEU A 84 -7.04 2.17 -19.70
CA LEU A 84 -7.57 2.13 -21.06
C LEU A 84 -6.47 2.36 -22.09
N HIS A 85 -5.59 3.35 -21.87
CA HIS A 85 -4.46 3.60 -22.77
C HIS A 85 -3.54 2.38 -22.89
N SER A 86 -3.20 1.74 -21.76
CA SER A 86 -2.39 0.52 -21.76
C SER A 86 -3.05 -0.63 -22.51
N TYR A 87 -4.36 -0.80 -22.35
CA TYR A 87 -5.12 -1.86 -22.99
C TYR A 87 -5.21 -1.68 -24.52
N PHE A 88 -5.60 -0.49 -24.98
CA PHE A 88 -5.70 -0.22 -26.42
C PHE A 88 -4.32 -0.18 -27.10
N ALA A 89 -3.29 0.33 -26.43
CA ALA A 89 -1.92 0.28 -26.94
C ALA A 89 -1.45 -1.17 -27.13
N TRP A 90 -1.76 -2.06 -26.17
CA TRP A 90 -1.48 -3.49 -26.30
C TRP A 90 -2.28 -4.12 -27.46
N LEU A 91 -3.58 -3.84 -27.60
CA LEU A 91 -4.39 -4.34 -28.73
C LEU A 91 -3.82 -3.92 -30.07
N CYS A 92 -3.35 -2.67 -30.20
CA CYS A 92 -2.73 -2.20 -31.44
C CYS A 92 -1.40 -2.92 -31.70
N ALA A 93 -0.58 -3.15 -30.67
CA ALA A 93 0.68 -3.89 -30.78
C ALA A 93 0.46 -5.35 -31.22
N GLU A 94 -0.62 -5.98 -30.76
CA GLU A 94 -1.02 -7.35 -31.19
C GLU A 94 -1.74 -7.38 -32.55
N GLY A 95 -1.98 -6.23 -33.17
CA GLY A 95 -2.73 -6.15 -34.43
C GLY A 95 -4.24 -6.43 -34.32
N LEU A 96 -4.78 -6.38 -33.11
CA LEU A 96 -6.18 -6.60 -32.77
C LEU A 96 -7.03 -5.33 -32.88
N CYS A 97 -6.39 -4.17 -32.87
CA CYS A 97 -7.01 -2.87 -33.04
C CYS A 97 -6.19 -2.03 -34.03
N LYS A 98 -6.87 -1.26 -34.89
CA LYS A 98 -6.22 -0.45 -35.94
C LYS A 98 -5.59 0.83 -35.35
N GLU A 99 -6.30 1.47 -34.46
CA GLU A 99 -5.91 2.75 -33.82
C GLU A 99 -6.26 2.72 -32.34
N ASN A 100 -5.50 3.45 -31.55
CA ASN A 100 -5.76 3.55 -30.12
C ASN A 100 -6.73 4.72 -29.83
N PRO A 101 -8.00 4.46 -29.52
CA PRO A 101 -8.99 5.53 -29.30
C PRO A 101 -8.70 6.37 -28.04
N SER A 102 -7.80 5.92 -27.17
CA SER A 102 -7.45 6.64 -25.96
C SER A 102 -6.29 7.62 -26.11
N ASP A 103 -5.58 7.66 -27.25
CA ASP A 103 -4.41 8.53 -27.43
C ASP A 103 -4.73 10.02 -27.32
N ALA A 104 -5.94 10.43 -27.76
CA ALA A 104 -6.38 11.80 -27.65
C ALA A 104 -6.94 12.17 -26.25
N VAL A 105 -7.14 11.18 -25.37
CA VAL A 105 -7.75 11.36 -24.06
C VAL A 105 -6.72 11.84 -23.05
N LYS A 106 -6.92 13.05 -22.53
CA LYS A 106 -6.03 13.61 -21.50
C LYS A 106 -6.48 13.21 -20.11
N ALA A 107 -5.56 12.64 -19.34
CA ALA A 107 -5.79 12.39 -17.92
C ALA A 107 -6.02 13.70 -17.16
N PRO A 108 -6.93 13.74 -16.18
CA PRO A 108 -7.13 14.91 -15.37
C PRO A 108 -5.83 15.29 -14.65
N LYS A 109 -5.49 16.58 -14.64
CA LYS A 109 -4.33 17.08 -13.90
C LYS A 109 -4.52 16.77 -12.41
N LEU A 110 -3.64 15.95 -11.87
CA LEU A 110 -3.57 15.74 -10.42
C LEU A 110 -2.94 17.01 -9.82
N GLY A 111 -3.66 17.66 -8.92
CA GLY A 111 -3.05 18.74 -8.13
C GLY A 111 -1.87 18.20 -7.33
N THR A 112 -0.86 19.02 -7.09
CA THR A 112 0.26 18.70 -6.19
C THR A 112 -0.32 18.56 -4.77
N TYR A 113 -0.58 17.33 -4.35
CA TYR A 113 -0.93 17.03 -2.97
C TYR A 113 0.38 16.89 -2.22
N LEU A 114 0.72 17.89 -1.40
CA LEU A 114 1.79 17.71 -0.41
C LEU A 114 1.26 16.71 0.64
N PRO A 115 1.93 15.57 0.80
CA PRO A 115 1.50 14.60 1.82
C PRO A 115 1.48 15.28 3.18
N ALA A 116 0.41 15.07 3.95
CA ALA A 116 0.38 15.53 5.32
C ALA A 116 1.48 14.82 6.12
N VAL A 117 2.29 15.60 6.84
CA VAL A 117 3.26 15.09 7.81
C VAL A 117 2.70 15.41 9.20
N LEU A 118 2.70 14.43 10.08
CA LEU A 118 2.40 14.63 11.50
C LEU A 118 3.67 15.12 12.21
N SER A 119 3.55 16.01 13.19
CA SER A 119 4.68 16.28 14.08
C SER A 119 4.92 15.11 15.03
N VAL A 120 6.07 15.10 15.73
CA VAL A 120 6.39 14.07 16.72
C VAL A 120 5.32 14.03 17.82
N GLU A 121 4.90 15.19 18.32
CA GLU A 121 3.88 15.32 19.35
C GLU A 121 2.49 14.86 18.87
N GLU A 122 2.18 15.06 17.57
CA GLU A 122 0.94 14.53 16.97
C GLU A 122 0.98 13.00 16.90
N VAL A 123 2.14 12.42 16.60
CA VAL A 123 2.33 10.95 16.58
C VAL A 123 2.21 10.37 17.98
N GLU A 124 2.85 10.97 18.98
CA GLU A 124 2.74 10.56 20.38
C GLU A 124 1.29 10.54 20.84
N ARG A 125 0.56 11.65 20.64
CA ARG A 125 -0.88 11.71 20.98
C ARG A 125 -1.71 10.67 20.23
N LEU A 126 -1.35 10.38 18.99
CA LEU A 126 -2.04 9.37 18.19
C LEU A 126 -1.85 7.97 18.77
N ILE A 127 -0.63 7.62 19.18
CA ILE A 127 -0.29 6.33 19.77
C ILE A 127 -0.96 6.20 21.14
N ASP A 128 -0.91 7.24 21.96
CA ASP A 128 -1.53 7.26 23.30
C ASP A 128 -3.06 7.12 23.21
N ALA A 129 -3.68 7.64 22.16
CA ALA A 129 -5.11 7.52 21.93
C ALA A 129 -5.59 6.07 21.67
N ALA A 130 -4.68 5.12 21.38
CA ALA A 130 -5.00 3.69 21.28
C ALA A 130 -5.39 3.11 22.65
N GLY A 131 -4.80 3.61 23.76
CA GLY A 131 -5.01 3.11 25.12
C GLY A 131 -4.21 1.84 25.41
N ILE A 132 -4.17 1.48 26.69
CA ILE A 132 -3.40 0.34 27.20
C ILE A 132 -4.21 -0.58 28.13
N SER A 133 -5.44 -0.21 28.45
CA SER A 133 -6.23 -0.87 29.50
C SER A 133 -6.92 -2.16 29.06
N GLU A 134 -7.08 -2.35 27.77
CA GLU A 134 -7.73 -3.55 27.20
C GLU A 134 -6.81 -4.20 26.17
N THR A 135 -6.97 -5.51 25.97
CA THR A 135 -6.21 -6.27 24.94
C THR A 135 -6.28 -5.61 23.55
N SER A 136 -7.42 -4.99 23.22
CA SER A 136 -7.58 -4.25 21.95
C SER A 136 -6.71 -2.99 21.92
N GLY A 137 -6.61 -2.26 23.02
CA GLY A 137 -5.77 -1.06 23.14
C GLY A 137 -4.29 -1.38 23.06
N VAL A 138 -3.84 -2.39 23.79
CA VAL A 138 -2.44 -2.87 23.73
C VAL A 138 -2.06 -3.28 22.31
N ARG A 139 -2.94 -4.05 21.62
CA ARG A 139 -2.75 -4.41 20.21
C ARG A 139 -2.66 -3.18 19.31
N ASP A 140 -3.59 -2.26 19.50
CA ASP A 140 -3.74 -1.10 18.63
C ASP A 140 -2.55 -0.15 18.77
N ARG A 141 -2.03 0.02 20.01
CA ARG A 141 -0.76 0.70 20.28
C ARG A 141 0.41 0.01 19.57
N ALA A 142 0.56 -1.31 19.71
CA ALA A 142 1.61 -2.07 19.05
C ALA A 142 1.56 -1.97 17.53
N ILE A 143 0.36 -1.89 16.92
CA ILE A 143 0.20 -1.65 15.48
C ILE A 143 0.74 -0.26 15.08
N LEU A 144 0.39 0.78 15.83
CA LEU A 144 0.83 2.16 15.54
C LEU A 144 2.33 2.31 15.71
N GLU A 145 2.90 1.79 16.81
CA GLU A 145 4.34 1.75 17.06
C GLU A 145 5.08 0.97 15.95
N THR A 146 4.54 -0.15 15.49
CA THR A 146 5.14 -0.92 14.39
C THR A 146 5.13 -0.14 13.08
N ILE A 147 4.03 0.55 12.75
CA ILE A 147 3.95 1.34 11.50
C ILE A 147 4.88 2.55 11.55
N TYR A 148 4.92 3.26 12.67
CA TYR A 148 5.74 4.45 12.82
C TYR A 148 7.19 4.08 13.15
N GLY A 149 7.45 3.36 14.22
CA GLY A 149 8.81 3.07 14.69
C GLY A 149 9.65 2.21 13.74
N LEU A 150 9.01 1.35 12.96
CA LEU A 150 9.68 0.53 11.93
C LEU A 150 9.44 1.02 10.50
N GLY A 151 8.61 2.03 10.31
CA GLY A 151 8.26 2.55 8.99
C GLY A 151 7.62 1.50 8.06
N LEU A 152 6.89 0.51 8.59
CA LEU A 152 6.32 -0.56 7.79
C LEU A 152 5.13 -0.10 6.96
N ARG A 153 4.96 -0.74 5.78
CA ARG A 153 3.70 -0.61 5.03
C ARG A 153 2.59 -1.32 5.78
N VAL A 154 1.36 -0.84 5.68
CA VAL A 154 0.20 -1.50 6.33
C VAL A 154 0.08 -2.98 5.94
N SER A 155 0.40 -3.35 4.71
CA SER A 155 0.42 -4.75 4.27
C SER A 155 1.49 -5.57 4.97
N GLU A 156 2.66 -5.00 5.18
CA GLU A 156 3.77 -5.63 5.90
C GLU A 156 3.41 -5.79 7.39
N THR A 157 2.83 -4.77 7.99
CA THR A 157 2.38 -4.81 9.40
C THR A 157 1.34 -5.91 9.65
N VAL A 158 0.28 -6.00 8.80
CA VAL A 158 -0.76 -7.04 9.01
C VAL A 158 -0.30 -8.45 8.68
N SER A 159 0.76 -8.61 7.90
CA SER A 159 1.36 -9.90 7.58
C SER A 159 2.63 -10.22 8.39
N LEU A 160 2.98 -9.36 9.36
CA LEU A 160 4.15 -9.54 10.19
C LEU A 160 4.04 -10.85 10.98
N LYS A 161 5.11 -11.63 10.99
CA LYS A 161 5.20 -12.91 11.67
C LYS A 161 5.94 -12.80 12.98
N ILE A 162 5.52 -13.57 13.97
CA ILE A 162 6.23 -13.66 15.26
C ILE A 162 7.65 -14.18 15.02
N SER A 163 7.80 -15.21 14.17
CA SER A 163 9.08 -15.80 13.77
C SER A 163 10.02 -14.84 13.03
N SER A 164 9.53 -13.66 12.62
CA SER A 164 10.33 -12.64 11.92
C SER A 164 10.82 -11.53 12.84
N ILE A 165 10.53 -11.59 14.14
CA ILE A 165 10.95 -10.58 15.13
C ILE A 165 12.10 -11.16 15.97
N PHE A 166 13.23 -10.50 15.96
CA PHE A 166 14.44 -10.90 16.65
C PHE A 166 14.73 -9.87 17.75
N PHE A 167 14.07 -10.04 18.91
CA PHE A 167 14.13 -9.09 20.02
C PHE A 167 15.54 -8.96 20.60
N GLU A 168 16.28 -10.07 20.75
CA GLU A 168 17.65 -10.07 21.28
C GLU A 168 18.62 -9.38 20.32
N ASP A 169 18.39 -9.53 19.02
CA ASP A 169 19.27 -8.96 17.98
C ASP A 169 18.82 -7.54 17.55
N GLY A 170 17.67 -7.05 18.04
CA GLY A 170 17.17 -5.71 17.78
C GLY A 170 16.73 -5.46 16.34
N TYR A 171 16.15 -6.43 15.65
CA TYR A 171 15.65 -6.23 14.28
C TYR A 171 14.39 -7.04 13.96
N VAL A 172 13.73 -6.63 12.89
CA VAL A 172 12.60 -7.33 12.28
C VAL A 172 12.93 -7.64 10.82
N SER A 173 12.65 -8.87 10.40
CA SER A 173 12.78 -9.29 9.01
C SER A 173 11.44 -9.11 8.28
N VAL A 174 11.41 -8.31 7.21
CA VAL A 174 10.19 -7.93 6.49
C VAL A 174 10.28 -8.35 5.04
N ILE A 175 9.22 -8.97 4.53
CA ILE A 175 9.08 -9.30 3.12
C ILE A 175 8.31 -8.18 2.43
N GLY A 176 8.96 -7.46 1.51
CA GLY A 176 8.42 -6.36 0.74
C GLY A 176 7.84 -6.77 -0.62
N LYS A 177 7.63 -5.77 -1.48
CA LYS A 177 7.18 -5.96 -2.87
C LYS A 177 8.17 -6.84 -3.64
N GLY A 178 7.66 -7.75 -4.46
CA GLY A 178 8.50 -8.68 -5.23
C GLY A 178 9.13 -9.80 -4.39
N ASN A 179 8.61 -10.07 -3.19
CA ASN A 179 9.12 -11.09 -2.27
C ASN A 179 10.58 -10.83 -1.80
N LYS A 180 11.03 -9.58 -1.87
CA LYS A 180 12.35 -9.18 -1.39
C LYS A 180 12.32 -9.00 0.12
N GLN A 181 13.23 -9.68 0.80
CA GLN A 181 13.42 -9.58 2.25
C GLN A 181 14.34 -8.39 2.57
N ARG A 182 14.01 -7.66 3.64
CA ARG A 182 14.87 -6.64 4.21
C ARG A 182 14.83 -6.70 5.74
N ILE A 183 15.89 -6.25 6.34
CA ILE A 183 16.01 -6.09 7.80
C ILE A 183 15.63 -4.65 8.15
N VAL A 184 14.89 -4.49 9.24
CA VAL A 184 14.49 -3.19 9.79
C VAL A 184 14.88 -3.17 11.25
N PRO A 185 15.63 -2.16 11.73
CA PRO A 185 15.97 -2.03 13.16
C PRO A 185 14.72 -1.96 14.01
N LEU A 186 14.73 -2.60 15.15
CA LEU A 186 13.65 -2.62 16.12
C LEU A 186 14.04 -1.71 17.31
N GLY A 187 13.48 -0.50 17.34
CA GLY A 187 13.68 0.43 18.44
C GLY A 187 12.92 0.00 19.69
N ASP A 188 13.36 0.49 20.85
CA ASP A 188 12.92 0.06 22.18
C ASP A 188 11.40 0.20 22.36
N LEU A 189 10.80 1.32 21.97
CA LEU A 189 9.35 1.55 22.12
C LEU A 189 8.51 0.57 21.29
N ALA A 190 8.94 0.28 20.08
CA ALA A 190 8.27 -0.70 19.23
C ALA A 190 8.46 -2.12 19.76
N ALA A 191 9.65 -2.44 20.30
CA ALA A 191 9.95 -3.72 20.93
C ALA A 191 9.07 -3.95 22.17
N GLU A 192 8.99 -2.97 23.08
CA GLU A 192 8.17 -2.99 24.29
C GLU A 192 6.68 -3.19 23.91
N ALA A 193 6.16 -2.36 23.01
CA ALA A 193 4.77 -2.46 22.60
C ALA A 193 4.43 -3.81 21.94
N LEU A 194 5.37 -4.39 21.17
CA LEU A 194 5.21 -5.72 20.58
C LEU A 194 5.23 -6.81 21.66
N GLN A 195 6.14 -6.74 22.64
CA GLN A 195 6.23 -7.71 23.74
C GLN A 195 4.97 -7.66 24.61
N ASP A 196 4.50 -6.47 24.98
CA ASP A 196 3.28 -6.26 25.75
C ASP A 196 2.07 -6.88 25.03
N TYR A 197 1.97 -6.64 23.72
CA TYR A 197 0.88 -7.24 22.96
C TYR A 197 1.01 -8.76 22.85
N LEU A 198 2.20 -9.29 22.61
CA LEU A 198 2.41 -10.74 22.51
C LEU A 198 2.07 -11.47 23.83
N ALA A 199 2.28 -10.82 24.98
CA ALA A 199 1.91 -11.37 26.29
C ALA A 199 0.39 -11.55 26.47
N VAL A 200 -0.41 -10.67 25.85
CA VAL A 200 -1.90 -10.68 25.94
C VAL A 200 -2.58 -11.11 24.63
N ARG A 201 -1.79 -11.47 23.63
CA ARG A 201 -2.29 -11.85 22.30
C ARG A 201 -3.27 -13.03 22.40
N PRO A 202 -4.47 -12.94 21.80
CA PRO A 202 -5.42 -14.05 21.81
C PRO A 202 -4.84 -15.27 21.05
N ARG A 203 -5.38 -16.45 21.34
CA ARG A 203 -5.07 -17.64 20.55
C ARG A 203 -5.54 -17.46 19.11
N ALA A 204 -4.74 -17.91 18.17
CA ALA A 204 -5.14 -17.95 16.77
C ALA A 204 -6.31 -18.94 16.58
N ALA A 205 -7.31 -18.53 15.80
CA ALA A 205 -8.45 -19.40 15.47
C ALA A 205 -8.13 -20.44 14.38
N GLU A 206 -7.10 -20.16 13.59
CA GLU A 206 -6.68 -20.97 12.46
C GLU A 206 -5.16 -21.14 12.46
N ARG A 207 -4.67 -22.31 12.09
CA ARG A 207 -3.23 -22.62 12.01
C ARG A 207 -2.44 -21.61 11.15
N ASN A 208 -3.07 -21.07 10.11
CA ASN A 208 -2.46 -20.04 9.25
C ASN A 208 -2.26 -18.70 9.96
N SER A 209 -2.89 -18.49 11.11
CA SER A 209 -2.78 -17.27 11.90
C SER A 209 -1.86 -17.44 13.13
N ASP A 210 -1.35 -18.64 13.40
CA ASP A 210 -0.52 -18.92 14.59
C ASP A 210 0.72 -18.02 14.63
N ASP A 211 1.41 -17.87 13.50
CA ASP A 211 2.63 -17.08 13.36
C ASP A 211 2.38 -15.61 13.00
N ILE A 212 1.11 -15.19 12.83
CA ILE A 212 0.79 -13.77 12.54
C ILE A 212 0.78 -12.98 13.84
N VAL A 213 1.49 -11.86 13.91
CA VAL A 213 1.55 -11.01 15.10
C VAL A 213 0.17 -10.47 15.44
N PHE A 214 -0.44 -9.72 14.55
CA PHE A 214 -1.66 -8.95 14.85
C PHE A 214 -2.93 -9.71 14.49
N LEU A 215 -3.69 -10.06 15.52
CA LEU A 215 -4.96 -10.77 15.38
C LEU A 215 -6.16 -9.85 15.68
N ASN A 216 -7.26 -10.11 15.02
CA ASN A 216 -8.54 -9.51 15.33
C ASN A 216 -9.22 -10.26 16.50
N ARG A 217 -10.37 -9.76 16.96
CA ARG A 217 -11.15 -10.37 18.07
C ARG A 217 -11.58 -11.82 17.82
N PHE A 218 -11.52 -12.29 16.59
CA PHE A 218 -11.87 -13.66 16.21
C PHE A 218 -10.64 -14.58 16.08
N GLY A 219 -9.46 -14.13 16.49
CA GLY A 219 -8.22 -14.91 16.38
C GLY A 219 -7.70 -15.06 14.95
N LYS A 220 -8.18 -14.25 13.98
CA LYS A 220 -7.68 -14.23 12.60
C LYS A 220 -6.80 -13.01 12.37
N GLY A 221 -5.91 -13.08 11.39
CA GLY A 221 -5.06 -11.95 11.03
C GLY A 221 -5.86 -10.66 10.77
N MET A 222 -5.30 -9.53 11.18
CA MET A 222 -5.88 -8.20 10.96
C MET A 222 -5.95 -7.88 9.47
N SER A 223 -7.02 -7.22 9.03
CA SER A 223 -7.11 -6.70 7.68
C SER A 223 -6.55 -5.27 7.58
N ARG A 224 -6.05 -4.89 6.40
CA ARG A 224 -5.63 -3.51 6.12
C ARG A 224 -6.74 -2.49 6.41
N VAL A 225 -7.98 -2.83 6.08
CA VAL A 225 -9.15 -1.96 6.33
C VAL A 225 -9.36 -1.74 7.83
N ALA A 226 -9.14 -2.78 8.66
CA ALA A 226 -9.25 -2.65 10.12
C ALA A 226 -8.19 -1.68 10.67
N VAL A 227 -6.94 -1.73 10.17
CA VAL A 227 -5.86 -0.80 10.55
C VAL A 227 -6.20 0.64 10.12
N PHE A 228 -6.77 0.84 8.93
CA PHE A 228 -7.24 2.18 8.52
C PHE A 228 -8.33 2.72 9.45
N LYS A 229 -9.30 1.89 9.85
CA LYS A 229 -10.36 2.29 10.78
C LYS A 229 -9.80 2.60 12.17
N LEU A 230 -8.87 1.78 12.67
CA LEU A 230 -8.14 2.02 13.90
C LEU A 230 -7.48 3.39 13.87
N LEU A 231 -6.65 3.65 12.85
CA LEU A 231 -5.90 4.90 12.72
C LEU A 231 -6.84 6.13 12.71
N LYS A 232 -7.94 6.07 11.96
CA LYS A 232 -8.95 7.15 11.95
C LYS A 232 -9.60 7.35 13.32
N SER A 233 -9.89 6.28 14.03
CA SER A 233 -10.47 6.35 15.39
C SER A 233 -9.49 7.01 16.36
N CYS A 234 -8.21 6.61 16.34
CA CYS A 234 -7.17 7.22 17.17
C CYS A 234 -6.95 8.70 16.82
N ALA A 235 -6.97 9.06 15.54
CA ALA A 235 -6.86 10.45 15.11
C ALA A 235 -7.95 11.36 15.68
N VAL A 236 -9.20 10.88 15.65
CA VAL A 236 -10.33 11.63 16.25
C VAL A 236 -10.13 11.80 17.75
N LYS A 237 -9.76 10.74 18.46
CA LYS A 237 -9.49 10.80 19.92
C LYS A 237 -8.32 11.72 20.27
N ALA A 238 -7.27 11.74 19.44
CA ALA A 238 -6.08 12.58 19.60
C ALA A 238 -6.31 14.04 19.17
N GLY A 239 -7.50 14.40 18.65
CA GLY A 239 -7.80 15.74 18.16
C GLY A 239 -7.01 16.13 16.91
N ILE A 240 -6.58 15.16 16.09
CA ILE A 240 -5.85 15.38 14.85
C ILE A 240 -6.86 15.66 13.74
N THR A 241 -6.80 16.86 13.16
CA THR A 241 -7.70 17.31 12.08
C THR A 241 -7.18 16.99 10.68
N LYS A 242 -5.88 16.69 10.56
CA LYS A 242 -5.26 16.29 9.30
C LYS A 242 -5.86 14.98 8.79
N GLU A 243 -6.00 14.85 7.47
CA GLU A 243 -6.36 13.57 6.88
C GLU A 243 -5.17 12.63 6.94
N ILE A 244 -5.29 11.57 7.74
CA ILE A 244 -4.20 10.62 7.97
C ILE A 244 -4.53 9.21 7.48
N SER A 245 -3.46 8.52 7.13
CA SER A 245 -3.46 7.14 6.66
C SER A 245 -2.20 6.41 7.18
N PRO A 246 -2.10 5.09 7.09
CA PRO A 246 -0.86 4.39 7.40
C PRO A 246 0.34 4.88 6.57
N HIS A 247 0.10 5.35 5.35
CA HIS A 247 1.14 5.98 4.54
C HIS A 247 1.60 7.32 5.12
N THR A 248 0.67 8.09 5.73
CA THR A 248 1.01 9.33 6.42
C THR A 248 1.94 9.08 7.60
N LEU A 249 1.65 8.07 8.44
CA LEU A 249 2.51 7.70 9.56
C LEU A 249 3.92 7.31 9.09
N ARG A 250 3.99 6.43 8.11
CA ARG A 250 5.26 5.99 7.54
C ARG A 250 6.04 7.15 6.90
N HIS A 251 5.34 8.07 6.23
CA HIS A 251 5.96 9.26 5.63
C HIS A 251 6.48 10.21 6.71
N SER A 252 5.70 10.42 7.78
CA SER A 252 6.15 11.21 8.94
C SER A 252 7.41 10.61 9.58
N PHE A 253 7.45 9.30 9.77
CA PHE A 253 8.64 8.61 10.24
C PHE A 253 9.87 8.88 9.35
N ALA A 254 9.74 8.70 8.03
CA ALA A 254 10.83 8.96 7.10
C ALA A 254 11.32 10.42 7.15
N THR A 255 10.37 11.37 7.25
CA THR A 255 10.67 12.80 7.37
C THR A 255 11.43 13.10 8.66
N HIS A 256 10.95 12.59 9.78
CA HIS A 256 11.58 12.82 11.08
C HIS A 256 12.98 12.22 11.19
N LEU A 257 13.20 11.00 10.62
CA LEU A 257 14.55 10.44 10.55
C LEU A 257 15.51 11.36 9.79
N ILE A 258 15.09 11.88 8.65
CA ILE A 258 15.91 12.79 7.83
C ILE A 258 16.14 14.12 8.55
N GLU A 259 15.12 14.69 9.18
CA GLU A 259 15.22 15.92 9.97
C GLU A 259 16.16 15.76 11.17
N ASN A 260 16.20 14.58 11.76
CA ASN A 260 17.13 14.23 12.84
C ASN A 260 18.55 13.89 12.33
N GLY A 261 18.81 13.95 11.03
CA GLY A 261 20.13 13.78 10.44
C GLY A 261 20.46 12.39 9.92
N ALA A 262 19.47 11.48 9.84
CA ALA A 262 19.70 10.17 9.24
C ALA A 262 20.03 10.30 7.76
N ASP A 263 20.92 9.45 7.26
CA ASP A 263 21.27 9.40 5.85
C ASP A 263 20.07 9.00 4.98
N LEU A 264 19.77 9.81 3.96
CA LEU A 264 18.63 9.62 3.06
C LEU A 264 18.63 8.23 2.40
N ARG A 265 19.82 7.72 2.05
CA ARG A 265 19.97 6.43 1.40
C ARG A 265 19.65 5.29 2.36
N ALA A 266 20.14 5.39 3.60
CA ALA A 266 19.82 4.45 4.66
C ALA A 266 18.30 4.39 4.93
N VAL A 267 17.63 5.54 4.99
CA VAL A 267 16.17 5.63 5.15
C VAL A 267 15.43 5.01 3.96
N GLN A 268 15.86 5.27 2.72
CA GLN A 268 15.25 4.69 1.52
C GLN A 268 15.39 3.16 1.49
N GLU A 269 16.53 2.62 1.86
CA GLU A 269 16.77 1.18 1.95
C GLU A 269 15.91 0.52 3.03
N MET A 270 15.87 1.10 4.24
CA MET A 270 15.01 0.64 5.32
C MET A 270 13.54 0.60 4.90
N LEU A 271 13.09 1.61 4.18
CA LEU A 271 11.72 1.69 3.68
C LEU A 271 11.47 0.76 2.48
N GLY A 272 12.48 0.23 1.82
CA GLY A 272 12.33 -0.63 0.64
C GLY A 272 11.75 0.12 -0.54
N HIS A 273 12.33 1.27 -0.90
CA HIS A 273 12.06 1.98 -2.15
C HIS A 273 12.83 1.30 -3.29
N GLU A 274 12.17 1.04 -4.41
CA GLU A 274 12.66 0.26 -5.56
C GLU A 274 13.68 0.99 -6.44
N SER A 275 14.22 2.11 -6.02
CA SER A 275 15.20 2.88 -6.81
C SER A 275 16.62 2.51 -6.41
N ILE A 276 17.24 1.75 -7.31
CA ILE A 276 18.70 1.58 -7.55
C ILE A 276 19.48 0.71 -6.57
N LEU A 277 19.89 -0.41 -7.14
CA LEU A 277 21.12 -1.15 -6.86
C LEU A 277 21.36 -1.60 -5.41
N THR A 278 21.24 -2.88 -5.28
CA THR A 278 22.26 -3.71 -4.68
C THR A 278 21.98 -4.35 -3.35
N THR A 279 21.64 -5.58 -3.48
CA THR A 279 21.98 -6.66 -2.55
C THR A 279 23.50 -6.78 -2.28
N GLU A 280 24.34 -6.08 -3.03
CA GLU A 280 25.80 -6.18 -2.95
C GLU A 280 26.46 -5.27 -1.91
N ILE A 281 25.80 -4.21 -1.45
CA ILE A 281 26.38 -3.26 -0.48
C ILE A 281 26.32 -3.79 0.97
N TYR A 282 25.39 -4.69 1.27
CA TYR A 282 25.24 -5.25 2.62
C TYR A 282 26.35 -6.21 3.07
N THR A 283 27.24 -6.62 2.17
CA THR A 283 28.38 -7.48 2.53
C THR A 283 29.55 -6.73 3.16
N HIS A 284 29.52 -5.39 3.21
CA HIS A 284 30.64 -4.59 3.69
C HIS A 284 30.33 -3.52 4.75
N ILE A 285 29.05 -3.26 5.05
CA ILE A 285 28.69 -2.41 6.21
C ILE A 285 28.29 -3.36 7.34
N ASP A 286 29.00 -3.29 8.44
CA ASP A 286 28.63 -3.99 9.68
C ASP A 286 27.17 -3.63 10.02
N SER A 287 26.28 -4.64 9.96
CA SER A 287 24.85 -4.48 10.20
C SER A 287 24.54 -3.78 11.52
N SER A 288 25.39 -3.96 12.52
CA SER A 288 25.29 -3.31 13.82
C SER A 288 25.50 -1.80 13.77
N THR A 289 26.43 -1.33 12.92
CA THR A 289 26.70 0.10 12.75
C THR A 289 25.56 0.81 12.02
N TRP A 290 24.97 0.19 11.01
CA TRP A 290 23.83 0.75 10.31
C TRP A 290 22.55 0.79 11.19
N GLN A 291 22.29 -0.28 11.93
CA GLN A 291 21.18 -0.32 12.88
C GLN A 291 21.32 0.76 13.95
N ARG A 292 22.50 0.91 14.53
CA ARG A 292 22.79 1.95 15.52
C ARG A 292 22.55 3.34 14.95
N HIS A 293 23.05 3.62 13.74
CA HIS A 293 22.85 4.92 13.09
C HIS A 293 21.37 5.27 12.90
N ILE A 294 20.52 4.33 12.48
CA ILE A 294 19.08 4.57 12.36
C ILE A 294 18.43 4.79 13.72
N LEU A 295 18.81 4.00 14.75
CA LEU A 295 18.23 4.11 16.08
C LEU A 295 18.65 5.42 16.79
N GLU A 296 19.89 5.88 16.61
CA GLU A 296 20.37 7.17 17.13
C GLU A 296 19.59 8.38 16.57
N HIS A 297 18.98 8.26 15.40
CA HIS A 297 18.19 9.31 14.76
C HIS A 297 16.68 9.05 14.84
N HIS A 298 16.26 8.01 15.55
CA HIS A 298 14.84 7.67 15.71
C HIS A 298 14.11 8.77 16.49
N PRO A 299 12.99 9.32 15.98
CA PRO A 299 12.32 10.48 16.58
C PRO A 299 11.72 10.22 17.97
N LEU A 300 11.44 8.98 18.33
CA LEU A 300 10.93 8.56 19.64
C LEU A 300 11.95 7.73 20.44
N GLY A 301 13.18 7.63 20.00
CA GLY A 301 14.21 6.85 20.64
C GLY A 301 15.38 7.77 21.04
N GLY A 302 15.60 7.91 22.28
CA GLY A 302 16.77 8.55 22.89
C GLY A 302 17.27 7.69 24.01
#